data_b91c58393479ef185b61b747807fc54d
#
_entry.id   b91c58393479ef185b61b747807fc54d
#
_cell.length_a   1.000
_cell.length_b   1.000
_cell.length_c   1.000
_cell.angle_alpha   90.00
_cell.angle_beta   90.00
_cell.angle_gamma   90.00
#
_symmetry.space_group_name_H-M   'P 1'
#
loop_
_entity.id
_entity.type
_entity.pdbx_description
1 polymer ?
#
loop_
_entity_poly.entity_id
_entity_poly.type
_entity_poly.pdbx_seq_one_letter_code
_entity_poly.pdbx_strand_id
1 'polypeptide(L)'
;MAVRALRGAIQVDANDRDLILEGIRELITELFDRNDMSADDVISMIFTATPDLTAEFPAYAARRLGFDDVPLLCAVEIDVAGAMPRVLRVLAHVETPKTRAELHHSYLRGAAALRRDLPA
;
A
#
# COMPACT_ATOMS: atom_id res chain seq x y z
N MET A 1 17.73 -14.76 6.65
CA MET A 1 16.62 -13.88 6.21
C MET A 1 17.16 -12.74 5.37
N ALA A 2 16.36 -12.23 4.47
CA ALA A 2 16.73 -11.09 3.65
C ALA A 2 15.69 -9.98 3.80
N VAL A 3 16.10 -8.75 3.49
CA VAL A 3 15.17 -7.62 3.39
C VAL A 3 14.58 -7.65 1.98
N ARG A 4 13.26 -7.62 1.91
CA ARG A 4 12.52 -7.60 0.66
C ARG A 4 11.50 -6.46 0.67
N ALA A 5 11.01 -6.09 -0.49
CA ALA A 5 10.00 -5.05 -0.62
C ALA A 5 8.71 -5.62 -1.19
N LEU A 6 7.58 -5.22 -0.60
CA LEU A 6 6.23 -5.50 -1.10
C LEU A 6 5.63 -4.21 -1.62
N ARG A 7 4.95 -4.28 -2.76
CA ARG A 7 4.26 -3.13 -3.35
C ARG A 7 2.77 -3.38 -3.40
N GLY A 8 2.02 -2.31 -3.23
CA GLY A 8 0.58 -2.38 -3.41
C GLY A 8 0.00 -1.04 -3.83
N ALA A 9 -1.16 -1.09 -4.45
CA ALA A 9 -1.92 0.08 -4.81
C ALA A 9 -3.41 -0.24 -4.82
N ILE A 10 -4.22 0.79 -4.54
CA ILE A 10 -5.68 0.70 -4.61
C ILE A 10 -6.22 2.02 -5.12
N GLN A 11 -7.25 1.97 -5.97
CA GLN A 11 -7.98 3.16 -6.37
C GLN A 11 -9.24 3.28 -5.51
N VAL A 12 -9.46 4.46 -4.92
CA VAL A 12 -10.67 4.72 -4.12
C VAL A 12 -11.67 5.55 -4.92
N ASP A 13 -12.94 5.56 -4.47
CA ASP A 13 -14.03 6.13 -5.24
C ASP A 13 -14.12 7.65 -5.14
N ALA A 14 -13.62 8.24 -4.07
CA ALA A 14 -13.69 9.68 -3.85
C ALA A 14 -12.63 10.11 -2.85
N ASN A 15 -12.33 11.42 -2.83
CA ASN A 15 -11.49 12.03 -1.80
C ASN A 15 -12.33 12.22 -0.53
N ASP A 16 -12.41 11.17 0.26
CA ASP A 16 -13.19 11.10 1.49
C ASP A 16 -12.37 10.39 2.55
N ARG A 17 -12.41 10.91 3.78
CA ARG A 17 -11.62 10.38 4.89
C ARG A 17 -11.86 8.88 5.09
N ASP A 18 -13.13 8.49 5.20
CA ASP A 18 -13.47 7.09 5.49
C ASP A 18 -13.10 6.16 4.34
N LEU A 19 -13.25 6.62 3.10
CA LEU A 19 -12.87 5.83 1.92
C LEU A 19 -11.36 5.66 1.82
N ILE A 20 -10.58 6.67 2.19
CA ILE A 20 -9.12 6.57 2.23
C ILE A 20 -8.69 5.56 3.30
N LEU A 21 -9.25 5.67 4.50
CA LEU A 21 -8.91 4.75 5.60
C LEU A 21 -9.30 3.31 5.25
N GLU A 22 -10.49 3.11 4.70
CA GLU A 22 -10.96 1.79 4.30
C GLU A 22 -10.12 1.21 3.14
N GLY A 23 -9.75 2.04 2.18
CA GLY A 23 -8.89 1.63 1.07
C GLY A 23 -7.53 1.12 1.54
N ILE A 24 -6.90 1.83 2.46
CA ILE A 24 -5.62 1.39 3.03
C ILE A 24 -5.80 0.11 3.84
N ARG A 25 -6.88 0.00 4.63
CA ARG A 25 -7.16 -1.21 5.39
C ARG A 25 -7.28 -2.43 4.46
N GLU A 26 -8.04 -2.30 3.39
CA GLU A 26 -8.21 -3.36 2.40
C GLU A 26 -6.87 -3.73 1.75
N LEU A 27 -6.10 -2.72 1.34
CA LEU A 27 -4.81 -2.92 0.67
C LEU A 27 -3.80 -3.63 1.57
N ILE A 28 -3.64 -3.16 2.80
CA ILE A 28 -2.68 -3.75 3.75
C ILE A 28 -3.11 -5.18 4.10
N THR A 29 -4.38 -5.39 4.39
CA THR A 29 -4.89 -6.72 4.74
C THR A 29 -4.62 -7.71 3.62
N GLU A 30 -4.97 -7.37 2.39
CA GLU A 30 -4.75 -8.23 1.23
C GLU A 30 -3.26 -8.50 1.00
N LEU A 31 -2.44 -7.45 1.05
CA LEU A 31 -1.01 -7.56 0.78
C LEU A 31 -0.32 -8.49 1.79
N PHE A 32 -0.62 -8.34 3.07
CA PHE A 32 0.03 -9.12 4.11
C PHE A 32 -0.54 -10.54 4.21
N ASP A 33 -1.84 -10.73 4.02
CA ASP A 33 -2.45 -12.06 3.98
C ASP A 33 -1.90 -12.90 2.82
N ARG A 34 -1.76 -12.31 1.64
CA ARG A 34 -1.20 -13.00 0.48
C ARG A 34 0.24 -13.46 0.66
N ASN A 35 0.98 -12.78 1.52
CA ASN A 35 2.38 -13.09 1.78
C ASN A 35 2.60 -13.84 3.09
N ASP A 36 1.53 -14.12 3.83
CA ASP A 36 1.58 -14.78 5.13
C ASP A 36 2.52 -14.05 6.09
N MET A 37 2.34 -12.74 6.20
CA MET A 37 3.15 -11.84 7.04
C MET A 37 2.28 -10.99 7.95
N SER A 38 2.90 -10.45 8.98
CA SER A 38 2.28 -9.54 9.94
C SER A 38 3.15 -8.31 10.17
N ALA A 39 2.68 -7.39 11.02
CA ALA A 39 3.43 -6.19 11.39
C ALA A 39 4.82 -6.52 11.97
N ASP A 40 4.97 -7.66 12.61
CA ASP A 40 6.26 -8.08 13.20
C ASP A 40 7.36 -8.28 12.15
N ASP A 41 6.97 -8.55 10.91
CA ASP A 41 7.90 -8.75 9.81
C ASP A 41 8.33 -7.44 9.14
N VAL A 42 7.71 -6.32 9.49
CA VAL A 42 7.86 -5.05 8.77
C VAL A 42 8.95 -4.19 9.39
N ILE A 43 9.86 -3.70 8.56
CA ILE A 43 10.90 -2.76 8.91
C ILE A 43 10.39 -1.33 8.82
N SER A 44 9.76 -0.99 7.70
CA SER A 44 9.22 0.35 7.44
C SER A 44 8.19 0.29 6.32
N MET A 45 7.33 1.32 6.23
CA MET A 45 6.39 1.48 5.12
C MET A 45 6.35 2.92 4.67
N ILE A 46 6.25 3.09 3.36
CA ILE A 46 6.04 4.39 2.72
C ILE A 46 4.68 4.33 2.01
N PHE A 47 3.82 5.29 2.34
CA PHE A 47 2.55 5.47 1.66
C PHE A 47 2.61 6.66 0.73
N THR A 48 2.02 6.54 -0.46
CA THR A 48 1.82 7.68 -1.34
C THR A 48 0.35 7.82 -1.68
N ALA A 49 -0.03 9.04 -2.00
CA ALA A 49 -1.38 9.37 -2.47
C ALA A 49 -1.26 10.30 -3.66
N THR A 50 -2.12 10.11 -4.66
CA THR A 50 -2.22 11.09 -5.75
C THR A 50 -2.67 12.44 -5.20
N PRO A 51 -2.30 13.56 -5.87
CA PRO A 51 -2.54 14.92 -5.32
C PRO A 51 -4.01 15.24 -5.03
N ASP A 52 -4.93 14.54 -5.64
CA ASP A 52 -6.38 14.72 -5.44
C ASP A 52 -6.91 14.09 -4.15
N LEU A 53 -6.09 13.29 -3.46
CA LEU A 53 -6.47 12.69 -2.18
C LEU A 53 -5.85 13.49 -1.04
N THR A 54 -6.68 14.28 -0.37
CA THR A 54 -6.25 15.21 0.67
C THR A 54 -7.01 15.08 1.99
N ALA A 55 -7.98 14.16 2.06
CA ALA A 55 -8.90 14.12 3.20
C ALA A 55 -8.32 13.46 4.45
N GLU A 56 -7.28 12.62 4.32
CA GLU A 56 -6.66 11.95 5.47
C GLU A 56 -5.29 11.39 5.11
N PHE A 57 -4.45 11.19 6.12
CA PHE A 57 -3.17 10.52 5.96
C PHE A 57 -3.37 9.00 5.85
N PRO A 58 -2.88 8.37 4.78
CA PRO A 58 -2.95 6.90 4.67
C PRO A 58 -2.32 6.16 5.86
N ALA A 59 -1.22 6.66 6.40
CA ALA A 59 -0.53 6.03 7.52
C ALA A 59 -1.40 5.93 8.78
N TYR A 60 -2.41 6.78 8.94
CA TYR A 60 -3.31 6.70 10.08
C TYR A 60 -4.05 5.37 10.11
N ALA A 61 -4.51 4.89 8.95
CA ALA A 61 -5.16 3.58 8.87
C ALA A 61 -4.20 2.45 9.26
N ALA A 62 -2.96 2.53 8.82
CA ALA A 62 -1.94 1.53 9.15
C ALA A 62 -1.69 1.46 10.66
N ARG A 63 -1.58 2.60 11.33
CA ARG A 63 -1.41 2.63 12.80
C ARG A 63 -2.54 1.92 13.51
N ARG A 64 -3.78 2.09 13.04
CA ARG A 64 -4.97 1.46 13.62
C ARG A 64 -5.03 -0.05 13.38
N LEU A 65 -4.24 -0.56 12.44
CA LEU A 65 -4.17 -1.98 12.12
C LEU A 65 -3.05 -2.72 12.86
N GLY A 66 -2.33 -2.03 13.76
CA GLY A 66 -1.25 -2.64 14.53
C GLY A 66 0.15 -2.32 14.04
N PHE A 67 0.29 -1.39 13.08
CA PHE A 67 1.59 -0.94 12.58
C PHE A 67 2.07 0.33 13.29
N ASP A 68 1.60 0.56 14.51
CA ASP A 68 1.86 1.80 15.25
C ASP A 68 3.31 1.93 15.74
N ASP A 69 4.05 0.82 15.87
CA ASP A 69 5.48 0.84 16.21
C ASP A 69 6.40 0.73 14.99
N VAL A 70 5.84 0.67 13.79
CA VAL A 70 6.60 0.60 12.54
C VAL A 70 6.84 2.03 12.03
N PRO A 71 8.08 2.38 11.62
CA PRO A 71 8.31 3.65 10.96
C PRO A 71 7.48 3.80 9.68
N LEU A 72 6.66 4.84 9.61
CA LEU A 72 5.74 5.11 8.51
C LEU A 72 6.01 6.51 7.95
N LEU A 73 5.86 6.67 6.65
CA LEU A 73 5.99 7.95 5.96
C LEU A 73 4.89 8.07 4.92
N CYS A 74 4.32 9.27 4.78
CA CYS A 74 3.40 9.58 3.69
C CYS A 74 4.04 10.61 2.76
N ALA A 75 3.79 10.46 1.46
CA ALA A 75 4.26 11.40 0.44
C ALA A 75 3.19 11.58 -0.65
N VAL A 76 3.29 12.68 -1.37
CA VAL A 76 2.42 12.96 -2.53
C VAL A 76 3.11 12.41 -3.78
N GLU A 77 2.35 11.74 -4.62
CA GLU A 77 2.86 11.24 -5.90
C GLU A 77 3.08 12.38 -6.89
N ILE A 78 4.03 12.17 -7.81
CA ILE A 78 4.28 13.11 -8.88
C ILE A 78 3.00 13.30 -9.70
N ASP A 79 2.60 14.55 -9.87
CA ASP A 79 1.37 14.93 -10.56
C ASP A 79 1.58 14.92 -12.09
N VAL A 80 1.64 13.72 -12.67
CA VAL A 80 1.79 13.57 -14.12
C VAL A 80 0.41 13.70 -14.79
N ALA A 81 0.32 14.53 -15.82
CA ALA A 81 -0.91 14.71 -16.59
C ALA A 81 -1.38 13.37 -17.17
N GLY A 82 -2.64 13.04 -16.97
CA GLY A 82 -3.22 11.79 -17.46
C GLY A 82 -3.00 10.58 -16.55
N ALA A 83 -2.30 10.74 -15.43
CA ALA A 83 -2.13 9.65 -14.45
C ALA A 83 -3.48 9.28 -13.83
N MET A 84 -3.61 8.03 -13.43
CA MET A 84 -4.83 7.54 -12.79
C MET A 84 -5.10 8.31 -11.49
N PRO A 85 -6.32 8.87 -11.30
CA PRO A 85 -6.64 9.61 -10.09
C PRO A 85 -6.99 8.69 -8.91
N ARG A 86 -7.01 9.26 -7.72
CA ARG A 86 -7.49 8.63 -6.49
C ARG A 86 -6.78 7.31 -6.16
N VAL A 87 -5.46 7.28 -6.34
CA VAL A 87 -4.65 6.09 -6.09
C VAL A 87 -3.88 6.25 -4.78
N LEU A 88 -3.94 5.23 -3.96
CA LEU A 88 -3.11 5.06 -2.76
C LEU A 88 -2.12 3.94 -3.04
N ARG A 89 -0.85 4.15 -2.67
CA ARG A 89 0.19 3.12 -2.83
C ARG A 89 0.91 2.88 -1.52
N VAL A 90 1.49 1.70 -1.40
CA VAL A 90 2.36 1.35 -0.29
C VAL A 90 3.60 0.63 -0.82
N LEU A 91 4.74 0.97 -0.21
CA LEU A 91 5.97 0.20 -0.34
C LEU A 91 6.36 -0.23 1.06
N ALA A 92 6.37 -1.54 1.32
CA ALA A 92 6.71 -2.09 2.62
C ALA A 92 8.03 -2.84 2.52
N HIS A 93 8.96 -2.53 3.43
CA HIS A 93 10.20 -3.28 3.59
C HIS A 93 10.02 -4.29 4.71
N VAL A 94 10.28 -5.55 4.42
CA VAL A 94 10.05 -6.67 5.34
C VAL A 94 11.31 -7.54 5.46
N GLU A 95 11.43 -8.24 6.58
CA GLU A 95 12.41 -9.32 6.71
C GLU A 95 11.70 -10.65 6.50
N THR A 96 12.24 -11.48 5.61
CA THR A 96 11.59 -12.74 5.25
C THR A 96 12.60 -13.74 4.71
N PRO A 97 12.42 -15.04 4.94
CA PRO A 97 13.19 -16.07 4.26
C PRO A 97 12.76 -16.28 2.80
N LYS A 98 11.65 -15.69 2.38
CA LYS A 98 11.14 -15.85 1.01
C LYS A 98 12.05 -15.18 -0.01
N THR A 99 12.12 -15.78 -1.19
CA THR A 99 12.79 -15.16 -2.34
C THR A 99 11.90 -14.10 -2.96
N ARG A 100 12.49 -13.26 -3.81
CA ARG A 100 11.73 -12.21 -4.51
C ARG A 100 10.59 -12.82 -5.35
N ALA A 101 10.84 -13.99 -5.96
CA ALA A 101 9.85 -14.67 -6.79
C ALA A 101 8.65 -15.22 -5.99
N GLU A 102 8.83 -15.46 -4.69
CA GLU A 102 7.78 -15.97 -3.82
C GLU A 102 6.87 -14.88 -3.25
N LEU A 103 7.21 -13.61 -3.47
CA LEU A 103 6.44 -12.49 -2.96
C LEU A 103 5.29 -12.12 -3.91
N HIS A 104 4.16 -11.72 -3.34
CA HIS A 104 2.98 -11.28 -4.08
C HIS A 104 2.70 -9.82 -3.81
N HIS A 105 2.65 -9.03 -4.87
CA HIS A 105 2.23 -7.63 -4.80
C HIS A 105 0.71 -7.56 -4.98
N SER A 106 0.07 -6.47 -4.53
CA SER A 106 -1.40 -6.34 -4.58
C SER A 106 -1.78 -5.03 -5.25
N TYR A 107 -2.51 -5.13 -6.36
CA TYR A 107 -3.04 -3.98 -7.11
C TYR A 107 -4.55 -4.16 -7.20
N LEU A 108 -5.29 -3.40 -6.39
CA LEU A 108 -6.71 -3.64 -6.12
C LEU A 108 -7.60 -2.63 -6.84
N ARG A 109 -8.80 -3.04 -7.15
CA ARG A 109 -9.82 -2.24 -7.83
C ARG A 109 -9.25 -1.66 -9.13
N GLY A 110 -9.51 -0.37 -9.44
CA GLY A 110 -8.99 0.26 -10.65
C GLY A 110 -7.47 0.25 -10.77
N ALA A 111 -6.76 0.19 -9.64
CA ALA A 111 -5.29 0.16 -9.64
C ALA A 111 -4.71 -1.11 -10.27
N ALA A 112 -5.49 -2.17 -10.47
CA ALA A 112 -5.04 -3.34 -11.19
C ALA A 112 -4.56 -3.01 -12.61
N ALA A 113 -5.08 -1.93 -13.21
CA ALA A 113 -4.68 -1.48 -14.54
C ALA A 113 -3.26 -0.91 -14.59
N LEU A 114 -2.68 -0.53 -13.44
CA LEU A 114 -1.32 0.03 -13.38
C LEU A 114 -0.24 -1.02 -13.64
N ARG A 115 -0.51 -2.27 -13.27
CA ARG A 115 0.48 -3.35 -13.36
C ARG A 115 -0.17 -4.60 -13.94
N ARG A 116 -0.58 -4.52 -15.21
CA ARG A 116 -1.20 -5.64 -15.93
C ARG A 116 -0.24 -6.79 -16.19
N ASP A 117 1.06 -6.55 -16.07
CA ASP A 117 2.12 -7.56 -16.21
C ASP A 117 2.25 -8.47 -14.98
N LEU A 118 1.59 -8.11 -13.85
CA LEU A 118 1.65 -8.91 -12.63
C LEU A 118 0.44 -9.84 -12.52
N PRO A 119 0.61 -11.04 -11.91
CA PRO A 119 -0.53 -11.91 -11.61
C PRO A 119 -1.50 -11.25 -10.64
N ALA A 120 -2.76 -11.57 -10.80
CA ALA A 120 -3.81 -11.07 -9.92
C ALA A 120 -3.68 -11.62 -8.49
#